data_6af84add5b8c9a4da4d317c13e5c58f8
#
_entry.id   6af84add5b8c9a4da4d317c13e5c58f8
#
_cell.length_a   1.000
_cell.length_b   1.000
_cell.length_c   1.000
_cell.angle_alpha   90.00
_cell.angle_beta   90.00
_cell.angle_gamma   90.00
#
_symmetry.space_group_name_H-M   'P 1'
#
loop_
_entity.id
_entity.type
_entity.pdbx_description
1 polymer ?
#
loop_
_entity_poly.entity_id
_entity_poly.type
_entity_poly.pdbx_seq_one_letter_code
_entity_poly.pdbx_strand_id
1 'polypeptide(L)'
;MGEGIPKVNIPVQDRVLLHLLENDEQADRYLVDYSLTRPGVAEACALHPPNVSRTMRDLLKRELVSEHTRNIRGEERRQKTWQLTDDGRVKASKSKKSMGQIKVVIRDSSGELIEIIASDASRRLATDISLLQILMHAQHEGVLTYGDIRFGKISQSSIEELAPPGRLKALTGAHATYNTAPPRTRPVHGRKQEVKDLETWFSGRRPCAVIHGIAGIGKSTLV
;
A
#
# COMPACT_ATOMS: atom_id res chain seq x y z
N MET A 1 -11.36 22.27 -22.50
CA MET A 1 -12.22 21.69 -21.47
C MET A 1 -11.50 20.44 -21.00
N GLY A 2 -10.89 20.49 -19.81
CA GLY A 2 -10.20 19.33 -19.27
C GLY A 2 -11.24 18.35 -18.74
N GLU A 3 -11.40 17.22 -19.39
CA GLU A 3 -12.14 16.10 -18.81
C GLU A 3 -11.43 15.70 -17.52
N GLY A 4 -12.11 15.88 -16.40
CA GLY A 4 -11.57 15.53 -15.10
C GLY A 4 -11.28 14.02 -15.03
N ILE A 5 -10.17 13.65 -14.42
CA ILE A 5 -9.79 12.25 -14.19
C ILE A 5 -10.97 11.51 -13.56
N PRO A 6 -11.42 10.39 -14.13
CA PRO A 6 -12.58 9.65 -13.64
C PRO A 6 -12.34 9.20 -12.19
N LYS A 7 -13.24 9.59 -11.28
CA LYS A 7 -13.17 9.15 -9.88
C LYS A 7 -13.58 7.68 -9.78
N VAL A 8 -12.64 6.84 -9.42
CA VAL A 8 -12.90 5.44 -9.08
C VAL A 8 -13.54 5.39 -7.69
N ASN A 9 -14.66 4.70 -7.55
CA ASN A 9 -15.29 4.44 -6.26
C ASN A 9 -15.55 2.95 -6.09
N ILE A 10 -14.95 2.35 -5.08
CA ILE A 10 -15.04 0.92 -4.82
C ILE A 10 -15.78 0.70 -3.50
N PRO A 11 -16.90 -0.05 -3.51
CA PRO A 11 -17.62 -0.39 -2.29
C PRO A 11 -16.72 -1.10 -1.27
N VAL A 12 -16.89 -0.79 0.01
CA VAL A 12 -16.07 -1.36 1.09
C VAL A 12 -16.08 -2.89 1.11
N GLN A 13 -17.24 -3.50 0.90
CA GLN A 13 -17.35 -4.96 0.86
C GLN A 13 -16.52 -5.57 -0.28
N ASP A 14 -16.52 -4.94 -1.44
CA ASP A 14 -15.76 -5.43 -2.60
C ASP A 14 -14.25 -5.31 -2.39
N ARG A 15 -13.79 -4.24 -1.71
CA ARG A 15 -12.37 -4.12 -1.31
C ARG A 15 -11.95 -5.29 -0.41
N VAL A 16 -12.76 -5.59 0.60
CA VAL A 16 -12.48 -6.67 1.55
C VAL A 16 -12.51 -8.03 0.85
N LEU A 17 -13.53 -8.30 0.02
CA LEU A 17 -13.62 -9.55 -0.74
C LEU A 17 -12.45 -9.73 -1.70
N LEU A 18 -12.04 -8.65 -2.39
CA LEU A 18 -10.89 -8.69 -3.30
C LEU A 18 -9.60 -8.93 -2.54
N HIS A 19 -9.38 -8.27 -1.40
CA HIS A 19 -8.23 -8.49 -0.55
C HIS A 19 -8.12 -9.94 -0.07
N LEU A 20 -9.23 -10.51 0.41
CA LEU A 20 -9.26 -11.90 0.85
C LEU A 20 -9.01 -12.87 -0.32
N LEU A 21 -9.52 -12.56 -1.53
CA LEU A 21 -9.27 -13.37 -2.73
C LEU A 21 -7.79 -13.32 -3.17
N GLU A 22 -7.14 -12.18 -3.05
CA GLU A 22 -5.70 -12.03 -3.36
C GLU A 22 -4.81 -12.77 -2.37
N ASN A 23 -5.32 -13.09 -1.19
CA ASN A 23 -4.63 -13.85 -0.15
C ASN A 23 -5.21 -15.28 0.05
N ASP A 24 -6.06 -15.77 -0.87
CA ASP A 24 -6.78 -17.04 -0.71
C ASP A 24 -5.85 -18.27 -0.66
N GLU A 25 -4.64 -18.18 -1.21
CA GLU A 25 -3.60 -19.20 -1.10
C GLU A 25 -3.18 -19.52 0.35
N GLN A 26 -3.49 -18.62 1.30
CA GLN A 26 -3.20 -18.79 2.72
C GLN A 26 -4.39 -19.37 3.51
N ALA A 27 -5.51 -19.65 2.86
CA ALA A 27 -6.77 -20.03 3.52
C ALA A 27 -6.61 -21.23 4.46
N ASP A 28 -5.86 -22.26 4.04
CA ASP A 28 -5.70 -23.50 4.80
C ASP A 28 -4.37 -23.58 5.57
N ARG A 29 -3.59 -22.50 5.62
CA ARG A 29 -2.31 -22.49 6.31
C ARG A 29 -2.47 -22.31 7.81
N TYR A 30 -1.65 -23.03 8.59
CA TYR A 30 -1.56 -22.87 10.05
C TYR A 30 -0.96 -21.52 10.45
N LEU A 31 0.03 -21.03 9.68
CA LEU A 31 0.72 -19.77 9.84
C LEU A 31 0.36 -18.85 8.67
N VAL A 32 -0.26 -17.74 8.96
CA VAL A 32 -0.73 -16.76 7.96
C VAL A 32 -0.08 -15.40 8.13
N ASP A 33 -0.17 -14.57 7.11
CA ASP A 33 0.41 -13.23 7.14
C ASP A 33 -0.48 -12.25 7.92
N TYR A 34 0.14 -11.19 8.43
CA TYR A 34 -0.53 -10.09 9.11
C TYR A 34 -1.67 -9.47 8.28
N SER A 35 -1.56 -9.51 6.95
CA SER A 35 -2.57 -8.99 6.01
C SER A 35 -3.98 -9.54 6.23
N LEU A 36 -4.11 -10.76 6.79
CA LEU A 36 -5.41 -11.39 7.07
C LEU A 36 -5.96 -11.06 8.47
N THR A 37 -5.24 -10.30 9.29
CA THR A 37 -5.72 -9.81 10.58
C THR A 37 -6.61 -8.57 10.43
N ARG A 38 -7.34 -8.21 11.49
CA ARG A 38 -8.17 -6.99 11.45
C ARG A 38 -7.38 -5.72 11.09
N PRO A 39 -6.21 -5.44 11.70
CA PRO A 39 -5.43 -4.27 11.30
C PRO A 39 -4.85 -4.40 9.90
N GLY A 40 -4.40 -5.59 9.48
CA GLY A 40 -3.89 -5.81 8.12
C GLY A 40 -4.95 -5.60 7.04
N VAL A 41 -6.17 -6.10 7.25
CA VAL A 41 -7.30 -5.82 6.34
C VAL A 41 -7.66 -4.33 6.34
N ALA A 42 -7.60 -3.66 7.51
CA ALA A 42 -7.87 -2.23 7.61
C ALA A 42 -6.88 -1.44 6.76
N GLU A 43 -5.62 -1.77 6.86
CA GLU A 43 -4.52 -1.17 6.10
C GLU A 43 -4.68 -1.41 4.59
N ALA A 44 -4.80 -2.68 4.18
CA ALA A 44 -4.90 -3.04 2.76
C ALA A 44 -6.13 -2.47 2.06
N CYS A 45 -7.26 -2.38 2.76
CA CYS A 45 -8.53 -1.90 2.20
C CYS A 45 -8.79 -0.41 2.44
N ALA A 46 -7.86 0.32 3.05
CA ALA A 46 -8.04 1.71 3.40
C ALA A 46 -9.26 1.95 4.31
N LEU A 47 -9.35 1.22 5.40
CA LEU A 47 -10.48 1.27 6.33
C LEU A 47 -10.02 1.55 7.76
N HIS A 48 -10.87 2.21 8.54
CA HIS A 48 -10.69 2.21 9.98
C HIS A 48 -11.02 0.82 10.58
N PRO A 49 -10.27 0.33 11.58
CA PRO A 49 -10.49 -0.98 12.19
C PRO A 49 -11.93 -1.28 12.64
N PRO A 50 -12.71 -0.33 13.20
CA PRO A 50 -14.13 -0.52 13.48
C PRO A 50 -14.97 -0.85 12.24
N ASN A 51 -14.66 -0.25 11.10
CA ASN A 51 -15.38 -0.51 9.84
C ASN A 51 -15.08 -1.91 9.31
N VAL A 52 -13.83 -2.40 9.47
CA VAL A 52 -13.50 -3.80 9.15
C VAL A 52 -14.36 -4.75 9.97
N SER A 53 -14.47 -4.54 11.29
CA SER A 53 -15.29 -5.39 12.15
C SER A 53 -16.76 -5.40 11.77
N ARG A 54 -17.31 -4.26 11.33
CA ARG A 54 -18.68 -4.16 10.82
C ARG A 54 -18.84 -4.93 9.52
N THR A 55 -17.96 -4.68 8.56
CA THR A 55 -17.99 -5.33 7.24
C THR A 55 -17.82 -6.85 7.37
N MET A 56 -16.88 -7.31 8.20
CA MET A 56 -16.67 -8.75 8.42
C MET A 56 -17.90 -9.40 9.05
N ARG A 57 -18.56 -8.74 10.01
CA ARG A 57 -19.79 -9.24 10.61
C ARG A 57 -20.91 -9.38 9.57
N ASP A 58 -21.03 -8.44 8.64
CA ASP A 58 -22.04 -8.51 7.58
C ASP A 58 -21.70 -9.60 6.56
N LEU A 59 -20.41 -9.80 6.24
CA LEU A 59 -19.97 -10.88 5.35
C LEU A 59 -20.13 -12.26 6.00
N LEU A 60 -19.87 -12.39 7.32
CA LEU A 60 -20.12 -13.61 8.09
C LEU A 60 -21.60 -13.99 8.12
N LYS A 61 -22.50 -13.01 8.34
CA LYS A 61 -23.96 -13.25 8.31
C LYS A 61 -24.46 -13.72 6.94
N ARG A 62 -23.74 -13.37 5.87
CA ARG A 62 -24.05 -13.75 4.49
C ARG A 62 -23.29 -15.00 4.06
N GLU A 63 -22.59 -15.64 4.99
CA GLU A 63 -21.80 -16.86 4.75
C GLU A 63 -20.75 -16.72 3.64
N LEU A 64 -20.30 -15.48 3.35
CA LEU A 64 -19.27 -15.22 2.35
C LEU A 64 -17.85 -15.35 2.88
N VAL A 65 -17.67 -15.27 4.20
CA VAL A 65 -16.38 -15.45 4.87
C VAL A 65 -16.54 -16.33 6.12
N SER A 66 -15.46 -16.98 6.52
CA SER A 66 -15.34 -17.70 7.79
C SER A 66 -14.27 -17.05 8.66
N GLU A 67 -14.46 -17.08 9.99
CA GLU A 67 -13.54 -16.54 10.98
C GLU A 67 -12.73 -17.68 11.61
N HIS A 68 -11.42 -17.50 11.71
CA HIS A 68 -10.50 -18.45 12.32
C HIS A 68 -9.54 -17.74 13.28
N THR A 69 -9.05 -18.46 14.29
CA THR A 69 -7.97 -17.97 15.16
C THR A 69 -6.68 -18.68 14.78
N ARG A 70 -5.72 -17.95 14.21
CA ARG A 70 -4.48 -18.50 13.63
C ARG A 70 -3.22 -17.84 14.18
N ASN A 71 -2.08 -18.50 13.99
CA ASN A 71 -0.79 -17.91 14.25
C ASN A 71 -0.44 -16.93 13.13
N ILE A 72 0.11 -15.79 13.49
CA ILE A 72 0.51 -14.75 12.56
C ILE A 72 2.03 -14.76 12.45
N ARG A 73 2.53 -14.70 11.24
CA ARG A 73 3.98 -14.67 10.97
C ARG A 73 4.61 -13.45 11.65
N GLY A 74 5.62 -13.71 12.49
CA GLY A 74 6.32 -12.67 13.24
C GLY A 74 5.63 -12.20 14.52
N GLU A 75 4.51 -12.83 14.93
CA GLU A 75 3.82 -12.51 16.16
C GLU A 75 3.74 -13.72 17.12
N GLU A 76 3.80 -13.46 18.41
CA GLU A 76 3.72 -14.52 19.43
C GLU A 76 2.27 -14.96 19.72
N ARG A 77 1.30 -14.09 19.47
CA ARG A 77 -0.10 -14.32 19.81
C ARG A 77 -0.93 -14.68 18.59
N ARG A 78 -1.82 -15.66 18.78
CA ARG A 78 -2.84 -16.00 17.79
C ARG A 78 -3.82 -14.85 17.64
N GLN A 79 -4.23 -14.55 16.42
CA GLN A 79 -5.20 -13.50 16.11
C GLN A 79 -6.38 -14.06 15.30
N LYS A 80 -7.49 -13.31 15.34
CA LYS A 80 -8.62 -13.54 14.45
C LYS A 80 -8.24 -13.17 13.03
N THR A 81 -8.51 -14.09 12.11
CA THR A 81 -8.29 -13.95 10.67
C THR A 81 -9.54 -14.41 9.93
N TRP A 82 -9.67 -14.00 8.70
CA TRP A 82 -10.81 -14.37 7.86
C TRP A 82 -10.33 -14.98 6.55
N GLN A 83 -11.14 -15.88 6.02
CA GLN A 83 -10.96 -16.47 4.70
C GLN A 83 -12.30 -16.52 3.98
N LEU A 84 -12.25 -16.60 2.66
CA LEU A 84 -13.46 -16.75 1.84
C LEU A 84 -14.03 -18.17 1.98
N THR A 85 -15.35 -18.27 2.00
CA THR A 85 -16.07 -19.52 1.73
C THR A 85 -16.12 -19.77 0.22
N ASP A 86 -16.64 -20.90 -0.23
CA ASP A 86 -16.81 -21.16 -1.66
C ASP A 86 -17.75 -20.14 -2.33
N ASP A 87 -18.85 -19.79 -1.69
CA ASP A 87 -19.73 -18.72 -2.15
C ASP A 87 -19.04 -17.36 -2.13
N GLY A 88 -18.23 -17.12 -1.11
CA GLY A 88 -17.37 -15.94 -1.02
C GLY A 88 -16.38 -15.83 -2.18
N ARG A 89 -15.74 -16.95 -2.57
CA ARG A 89 -14.84 -17.01 -3.74
C ARG A 89 -15.55 -16.72 -5.04
N VAL A 90 -16.74 -17.29 -5.24
CA VAL A 90 -17.57 -17.01 -6.42
C VAL A 90 -17.92 -15.52 -6.48
N LYS A 91 -18.39 -14.96 -5.37
CA LYS A 91 -18.76 -13.54 -5.27
C LYS A 91 -17.55 -12.64 -5.50
N ALA A 92 -16.43 -12.91 -4.83
CA ALA A 92 -15.18 -12.13 -4.95
C ALA A 92 -14.61 -12.18 -6.38
N SER A 93 -14.66 -13.35 -7.04
CA SER A 93 -14.23 -13.51 -8.44
C SER A 93 -15.10 -12.72 -9.41
N LYS A 94 -16.41 -12.67 -9.17
CA LYS A 94 -17.31 -11.83 -9.96
C LYS A 94 -17.01 -10.34 -9.77
N SER A 95 -16.82 -9.90 -8.52
CA SER A 95 -16.42 -8.53 -8.21
C SER A 95 -15.05 -8.19 -8.83
N LYS A 96 -14.06 -9.10 -8.76
CA LYS A 96 -12.76 -8.93 -9.39
C LYS A 96 -12.85 -8.67 -10.89
N LYS A 97 -13.66 -9.47 -11.60
CA LYS A 97 -13.89 -9.29 -13.05
C LYS A 97 -14.52 -7.93 -13.36
N SER A 98 -15.55 -7.54 -12.60
CA SER A 98 -16.21 -6.25 -12.77
C SER A 98 -15.27 -5.08 -12.49
N MET A 99 -14.54 -5.14 -11.39
CA MET A 99 -13.58 -4.09 -11.00
C MET A 99 -12.38 -4.01 -11.95
N GLY A 100 -11.96 -5.13 -12.52
CA GLY A 100 -10.90 -5.16 -13.53
C GLY A 100 -11.22 -4.36 -14.79
N GLN A 101 -12.52 -4.14 -15.09
CA GLN A 101 -12.96 -3.34 -16.24
C GLN A 101 -13.03 -1.84 -15.96
N ILE A 102 -12.78 -1.42 -14.71
CA ILE A 102 -12.73 0.00 -14.36
C ILE A 102 -11.57 0.65 -15.10
N LYS A 103 -11.85 1.79 -15.72
CA LYS A 103 -10.81 2.59 -16.37
C LYS A 103 -10.01 3.36 -15.33
N VAL A 104 -8.70 3.30 -15.48
CA VAL A 104 -7.72 4.00 -14.63
C VAL A 104 -6.75 4.75 -15.53
N VAL A 105 -6.23 5.86 -15.04
CA VAL A 105 -5.21 6.63 -15.73
C VAL A 105 -3.85 6.27 -15.15
N ILE A 106 -2.95 5.87 -16.00
CA ILE A 106 -1.56 5.57 -15.62
C ILE A 106 -0.61 6.50 -16.37
N ARG A 107 0.55 6.74 -15.77
CA ARG A 107 1.68 7.37 -16.45
C ARG A 107 2.69 6.28 -16.80
N ASP A 108 2.90 6.06 -18.06
CA ASP A 108 3.82 5.03 -18.53
C ASP A 108 5.30 5.43 -18.35
N SER A 109 6.21 4.56 -18.78
CA SER A 109 7.66 4.78 -18.71
C SER A 109 8.16 5.95 -19.56
N SER A 110 7.38 6.36 -20.58
CA SER A 110 7.67 7.54 -21.41
C SER A 110 7.21 8.85 -20.74
N GLY A 111 6.44 8.76 -19.66
CA GLY A 111 5.83 9.89 -18.97
C GLY A 111 4.47 10.30 -19.54
N GLU A 112 3.95 9.58 -20.52
CA GLU A 112 2.65 9.84 -21.13
C GLU A 112 1.50 9.32 -20.25
N LEU A 113 0.40 10.09 -20.20
CA LEU A 113 -0.82 9.68 -19.51
C LEU A 113 -1.69 8.86 -20.44
N ILE A 114 -1.95 7.62 -20.06
CA ILE A 114 -2.81 6.71 -20.81
C ILE A 114 -3.95 6.19 -19.95
N GLU A 115 -5.15 6.11 -20.55
CA GLU A 115 -6.31 5.48 -19.92
C GLU A 115 -6.36 4.00 -20.34
N ILE A 116 -6.40 3.11 -19.34
CA ILE A 116 -6.46 1.66 -19.54
C ILE A 116 -7.43 1.03 -18.56
N ILE A 117 -7.81 -0.22 -18.79
CA ILE A 117 -8.57 -0.99 -17.81
C ILE A 117 -7.65 -1.45 -16.67
N ALA A 118 -8.18 -1.45 -15.43
CA ALA A 118 -7.39 -1.75 -14.25
C ALA A 118 -6.72 -3.13 -14.27
N SER A 119 -7.34 -4.14 -14.89
CA SER A 119 -6.75 -5.48 -15.05
C SER A 119 -5.46 -5.50 -15.88
N ASP A 120 -5.25 -4.53 -16.75
CA ASP A 120 -4.07 -4.47 -17.62
C ASP A 120 -2.96 -3.58 -17.07
N ALA A 121 -3.26 -2.79 -16.02
CA ALA A 121 -2.32 -1.82 -15.48
C ALA A 121 -1.03 -2.48 -14.96
N SER A 122 -1.12 -3.56 -14.22
CA SER A 122 0.04 -4.31 -13.72
C SER A 122 0.97 -4.76 -14.84
N ARG A 123 0.40 -5.34 -15.91
CA ARG A 123 1.17 -5.77 -17.09
C ARG A 123 1.79 -4.61 -17.82
N ARG A 124 1.04 -3.52 -18.01
CA ARG A 124 1.51 -2.33 -18.73
C ARG A 124 2.66 -1.64 -18.00
N LEU A 125 2.63 -1.67 -16.68
CA LEU A 125 3.63 -1.06 -15.83
C LEU A 125 4.78 -2.03 -15.49
N ALA A 126 4.74 -3.27 -16.00
CA ALA A 126 5.72 -4.33 -15.72
C ALA A 126 5.99 -4.51 -14.22
N THR A 127 4.93 -4.52 -13.41
CA THR A 127 5.00 -4.58 -11.94
C THR A 127 4.10 -5.67 -11.39
N ASP A 128 4.45 -6.19 -10.21
CA ASP A 128 3.66 -7.17 -9.48
C ASP A 128 2.71 -6.46 -8.47
N ILE A 129 1.91 -5.52 -8.99
CA ILE A 129 0.94 -4.78 -8.18
C ILE A 129 -0.43 -5.43 -8.28
N SER A 130 -1.13 -5.58 -7.16
CA SER A 130 -2.46 -6.20 -7.14
C SER A 130 -3.54 -5.29 -7.72
N LEU A 131 -4.65 -5.90 -8.17
CA LEU A 131 -5.80 -5.15 -8.67
C LEU A 131 -6.35 -4.20 -7.60
N LEU A 132 -6.41 -4.65 -6.33
CA LEU A 132 -6.87 -3.82 -5.24
C LEU A 132 -5.97 -2.58 -5.05
N GLN A 133 -4.66 -2.76 -5.08
CA GLN A 133 -3.69 -1.66 -4.95
C GLN A 133 -3.85 -0.64 -6.07
N ILE A 134 -4.00 -1.09 -7.32
CA ILE A 134 -4.24 -0.23 -8.48
C ILE A 134 -5.50 0.63 -8.27
N LEU A 135 -6.58 -0.02 -7.92
CA LEU A 135 -7.88 0.63 -7.76
C LEU A 135 -7.91 1.59 -6.55
N MET A 136 -7.28 1.21 -5.44
CA MET A 136 -7.16 2.06 -4.26
C MET A 136 -6.34 3.31 -4.57
N HIS A 137 -5.25 3.16 -5.31
CA HIS A 137 -4.44 4.29 -5.75
C HIS A 137 -5.24 5.22 -6.67
N ALA A 138 -5.91 4.67 -7.68
CA ALA A 138 -6.74 5.44 -8.60
C ALA A 138 -7.89 6.17 -7.89
N GLN A 139 -8.43 5.60 -6.82
CA GLN A 139 -9.47 6.24 -6.00
C GLN A 139 -8.95 7.47 -5.23
N HIS A 140 -7.73 7.42 -4.73
CA HIS A 140 -7.16 8.46 -3.86
C HIS A 140 -6.40 9.53 -4.62
N GLU A 141 -5.59 9.14 -5.58
CA GLU A 141 -4.67 10.04 -6.28
C GLU A 141 -5.05 10.30 -7.74
N GLY A 142 -5.98 9.51 -8.29
CA GLY A 142 -6.51 9.66 -9.63
C GLY A 142 -5.60 9.16 -10.73
N VAL A 143 -4.30 9.38 -10.66
CA VAL A 143 -3.30 8.93 -11.64
C VAL A 143 -2.31 8.00 -10.98
N LEU A 144 -2.14 6.82 -11.55
CA LEU A 144 -1.12 5.88 -11.13
C LEU A 144 0.17 6.19 -11.91
N THR A 145 1.21 6.64 -11.21
CA THR A 145 2.50 6.90 -11.82
C THR A 145 3.47 5.75 -11.55
N TYR A 146 4.41 5.56 -12.45
CA TYR A 146 5.49 4.59 -12.26
C TYR A 146 6.27 4.81 -10.95
N GLY A 147 6.39 6.07 -10.50
CA GLY A 147 6.98 6.42 -9.22
C GLY A 147 6.18 5.96 -8.02
N ASP A 148 4.86 5.89 -8.14
CA ASP A 148 3.96 5.48 -7.06
C ASP A 148 3.96 3.95 -6.87
N ILE A 149 4.26 3.21 -7.94
CA ILE A 149 4.33 1.75 -7.97
C ILE A 149 5.60 1.21 -7.31
N ARG A 150 6.61 2.04 -7.14
CA ARG A 150 7.92 1.67 -6.58
C ARG A 150 7.86 0.96 -5.23
N PHE A 151 6.70 0.90 -4.60
CA PHE A 151 6.52 0.37 -3.24
C PHE A 151 5.45 -0.70 -3.12
N GLY A 152 4.73 -1.04 -4.20
CA GLY A 152 4.13 -2.36 -4.33
C GLY A 152 5.27 -3.38 -4.45
N LYS A 153 5.03 -4.65 -4.18
CA LYS A 153 6.00 -5.74 -4.33
C LYS A 153 6.61 -5.75 -5.75
N ILE A 154 7.57 -4.86 -6.01
CA ILE A 154 8.39 -4.96 -7.20
C ILE A 154 9.39 -6.07 -6.95
N SER A 155 9.49 -7.02 -7.86
CA SER A 155 10.57 -7.98 -7.89
C SER A 155 11.91 -7.23 -7.81
N GLN A 156 12.76 -7.62 -6.85
CA GLN A 156 14.04 -6.92 -6.57
C GLN A 156 14.92 -6.70 -7.82
N SER A 157 14.81 -7.57 -8.81
CA SER A 157 15.55 -7.45 -10.08
C SER A 157 15.14 -6.26 -10.96
N SER A 158 13.91 -5.72 -10.78
CA SER A 158 13.44 -4.57 -11.55
C SER A 158 13.75 -3.22 -10.89
N ILE A 159 14.14 -3.23 -9.61
CA ILE A 159 14.41 -2.00 -8.83
C ILE A 159 15.79 -1.43 -9.18
N GLU A 160 16.77 -2.27 -9.49
CA GLU A 160 18.15 -1.84 -9.74
C GLU A 160 18.32 -1.06 -11.06
N GLU A 161 17.51 -1.35 -12.08
CA GLU A 161 17.61 -0.70 -13.40
C GLU A 161 16.89 0.65 -13.51
N LEU A 162 15.93 0.96 -12.62
CA LEU A 162 14.93 2.01 -12.87
C LEU A 162 14.89 3.13 -11.84
N ALA A 163 15.76 3.12 -10.83
CA ALA A 163 15.78 4.11 -9.79
C ALA A 163 16.87 5.16 -9.96
N PRO A 164 16.55 6.42 -10.29
CA PRO A 164 17.51 7.48 -10.07
C PRO A 164 17.87 7.51 -8.58
N PRO A 165 19.16 7.60 -8.22
CA PRO A 165 19.59 7.64 -6.84
C PRO A 165 18.95 8.83 -6.12
N GLY A 166 18.32 8.59 -4.98
CA GLY A 166 17.89 9.63 -4.05
C GLY A 166 16.39 9.86 -3.83
N ARG A 167 15.48 9.09 -4.41
CA ARG A 167 14.03 9.22 -4.14
C ARG A 167 13.40 7.91 -3.72
N LEU A 168 13.61 7.52 -2.48
CA LEU A 168 12.82 6.49 -1.82
C LEU A 168 11.63 7.16 -1.11
N LYS A 169 10.46 7.19 -1.73
CA LYS A 169 9.20 7.39 -1.03
C LYS A 169 8.64 6.04 -0.68
N ALA A 170 8.59 5.72 0.60
CA ALA A 170 7.84 4.56 1.06
C ALA A 170 6.34 4.82 0.84
N LEU A 171 5.71 4.05 -0.04
CA LEU A 171 4.27 3.82 0.02
C LEU A 171 4.06 2.80 1.12
N THR A 172 3.95 3.27 2.34
CA THR A 172 3.33 2.48 3.38
C THR A 172 1.85 2.44 3.05
N GLY A 173 1.32 1.25 2.79
CA GLY A 173 -0.08 0.96 2.50
C GLY A 173 -0.93 2.13 1.98
N ALA A 174 -2.06 1.92 1.41
CA ALA A 174 -2.90 2.93 0.77
C ALA A 174 -3.26 4.20 1.61
N HIS A 175 -2.54 4.48 2.67
CA HIS A 175 -2.79 5.56 3.63
C HIS A 175 -1.62 6.44 3.99
N ALA A 176 -0.43 6.11 3.59
CA ALA A 176 0.66 7.01 3.84
C ALA A 176 0.81 8.00 2.69
N THR A 177 -0.17 8.79 2.47
CA THR A 177 0.08 10.14 1.99
C THR A 177 0.80 10.89 3.11
N TYR A 178 2.07 10.63 3.29
CA TYR A 178 2.93 11.60 3.95
C TYR A 178 3.11 12.79 3.01
N ASN A 179 2.02 13.51 2.81
CA ASN A 179 2.09 14.86 2.32
C ASN A 179 2.38 15.78 3.52
N THR A 180 3.41 15.43 4.27
CA THR A 180 4.03 16.38 5.15
C THR A 180 4.85 17.28 4.25
N ALA A 181 4.32 18.46 3.97
CA ALA A 181 5.20 19.58 3.66
C ALA A 181 6.37 19.50 4.64
N PRO A 182 7.62 19.54 4.17
CA PRO A 182 8.76 19.49 5.08
C PRO A 182 8.51 20.53 6.18
N PRO A 183 8.66 20.17 7.45
CA PRO A 183 8.43 21.10 8.54
C PRO A 183 9.24 22.34 8.21
N ARG A 184 8.65 23.52 8.35
CA ARG A 184 9.35 24.78 8.06
C ARG A 184 10.71 24.71 8.72
N THR A 185 11.74 24.64 7.92
CA THR A 185 13.11 24.55 8.39
C THR A 185 13.42 25.76 9.22
N ARG A 186 13.47 25.58 10.54
CA ARG A 186 14.04 26.60 11.44
C ARG A 186 15.57 26.47 11.34
N PRO A 187 16.28 27.59 11.28
CA PRO A 187 17.74 27.52 11.25
C PRO A 187 18.26 26.74 12.47
N VAL A 188 19.07 25.74 12.21
CA VAL A 188 19.69 24.92 13.27
C VAL A 188 20.81 25.72 13.89
N HIS A 189 20.68 26.07 15.16
CA HIS A 189 21.75 26.81 15.90
C HIS A 189 22.57 25.83 16.75
N GLY A 190 23.90 26.03 16.77
CA GLY A 190 24.81 25.32 17.66
C GLY A 190 25.11 23.85 17.33
N ARG A 191 24.71 23.34 16.16
CA ARG A 191 24.89 21.94 15.73
C ARG A 191 25.78 21.80 14.49
N LYS A 192 26.83 22.61 14.42
CA LYS A 192 27.68 22.69 13.22
C LYS A 192 28.37 21.37 12.88
N GLN A 193 28.79 20.60 13.89
CA GLN A 193 29.49 19.33 13.67
C GLN A 193 28.54 18.29 13.16
N GLU A 194 27.36 18.12 13.76
CA GLU A 194 26.35 17.15 13.36
C GLU A 194 25.82 17.43 11.95
N VAL A 195 25.62 18.71 11.58
CA VAL A 195 25.27 19.11 10.22
C VAL A 195 26.34 18.70 9.23
N LYS A 196 27.63 19.00 9.55
CA LYS A 196 28.78 18.64 8.71
C LYS A 196 28.90 17.10 8.53
N ASP A 197 28.65 16.35 9.60
CA ASP A 197 28.69 14.90 9.57
C ASP A 197 27.58 14.35 8.68
N LEU A 198 26.36 14.92 8.72
CA LEU A 198 25.26 14.59 7.83
C LEU A 198 25.53 14.96 6.38
N GLU A 199 26.09 16.13 6.11
CA GLU A 199 26.50 16.55 4.77
C GLU A 199 27.56 15.61 4.19
N THR A 200 28.53 15.22 5.01
CA THR A 200 29.58 14.26 4.63
C THR A 200 28.98 12.88 4.34
N TRP A 201 28.02 12.42 5.15
CA TRP A 201 27.32 11.19 4.92
C TRP A 201 26.47 11.27 3.64
N PHE A 202 25.74 12.35 3.43
CA PHE A 202 24.87 12.57 2.26
C PHE A 202 25.66 12.59 0.95
N SER A 203 26.87 13.14 0.98
CA SER A 203 27.80 13.15 -0.16
C SER A 203 28.50 11.80 -0.36
N GLY A 204 28.43 10.91 0.63
CA GLY A 204 29.05 9.59 0.60
C GLY A 204 28.12 8.53 -0.01
N ARG A 205 28.66 7.32 -0.25
CA ARG A 205 27.90 6.17 -0.76
C ARG A 205 27.26 5.31 0.33
N ARG A 206 27.08 5.81 1.54
CA ARG A 206 26.52 5.03 2.65
C ARG A 206 25.00 5.03 2.57
N PRO A 207 24.33 3.86 2.61
CA PRO A 207 22.89 3.75 2.32
C PRO A 207 21.98 4.25 3.44
N CYS A 208 22.50 4.43 4.66
CA CYS A 208 21.67 4.73 5.82
C CYS A 208 22.47 5.52 6.89
N ALA A 209 21.81 6.48 7.54
CA ALA A 209 22.28 7.13 8.75
C ALA A 209 21.23 7.00 9.86
N VAL A 210 21.67 6.81 11.10
CA VAL A 210 20.81 6.72 12.27
C VAL A 210 21.17 7.85 13.24
N ILE A 211 20.18 8.72 13.53
CA ILE A 211 20.37 9.85 14.45
C ILE A 211 19.79 9.46 15.80
N HIS A 212 20.67 9.33 16.79
CA HIS A 212 20.32 9.03 18.17
C HIS A 212 20.24 10.29 19.04
N GLY A 213 19.36 10.26 20.04
CA GLY A 213 19.24 11.32 21.04
C GLY A 213 17.95 11.22 21.83
N ILE A 214 17.89 11.87 22.97
CA ILE A 214 16.69 11.93 23.83
C ILE A 214 15.53 12.66 23.13
N ALA A 215 14.31 12.44 23.58
CA ALA A 215 13.13 13.13 23.06
C ALA A 215 13.29 14.65 23.23
N GLY A 216 12.88 15.43 22.24
CA GLY A 216 12.93 16.90 22.27
C GLY A 216 14.30 17.53 21.93
N ILE A 217 15.37 16.75 21.74
CA ILE A 217 16.72 17.31 21.44
C ILE A 217 16.87 17.92 20.03
N GLY A 218 15.81 17.88 19.21
CA GLY A 218 15.85 18.50 17.87
C GLY A 218 16.37 17.59 16.76
N LYS A 219 16.25 16.28 16.88
CA LYS A 219 16.64 15.32 15.81
C LYS A 219 15.95 15.62 14.48
N SER A 220 14.65 15.85 14.51
CA SER A 220 13.84 16.17 13.32
C SER A 220 14.08 17.58 12.76
N THR A 221 14.76 18.44 13.50
CA THR A 221 15.14 19.78 13.04
C THR A 221 16.51 19.75 12.34
N LEU A 222 17.29 18.70 12.61
CA LEU A 222 18.62 18.51 12.04
C LEU A 222 18.57 17.91 10.62
N VAL A 223 17.49 17.18 10.29
CA VAL A 223 17.23 16.52 9.00
C VAL A 223 16.29 17.35 8.16
#